data_7f35b47eaeed08459d33bde30ef98d29
#
_entry.id   7f35b47eaeed08459d33bde30ef98d29
#
_cell.length_a   1.000
_cell.length_b   1.000
_cell.length_c   1.000
_cell.angle_alpha   90.00
_cell.angle_beta   90.00
_cell.angle_gamma   90.00
#
_symmetry.space_group_name_H-M   'P 1'
#
loop_
_entity.id
_entity.type
_entity.pdbx_description
1 polymer ?
#
loop_
_entity_poly.entity_id
_entity_poly.type
_entity_poly.pdbx_seq_one_letter_code
_entity_poly.pdbx_strand_id
1 'polypeptide(L)'
;MRTVTLTKESTKDILENLLKRSPNNYGKFEAAVDEILNKVKTEGDAALFAYTKEFDKTEISADTIKVTEEEIKEAYEAVDPALIDVIRKALVNIRSYHEKQRQNSWFTSETNGTMLGQKVTALERVGVYVPGGKAVYPSSVLMNIVPAKVAGVDQIVMTTPPGKNGKVNPSTLVAAKEAGADEIYKVGGAQAIGALAYGTESIPKVDKIVGPGNIFVALAKKAVYGYVSIDSIAGPSEILVLADETANPRYVAADLLSQAEHDELASAILITTSKEFAAKVSEEVDGFVKVLSRKEIIQKSLDNFGYILIAEDMDEAIEAANAIASEHMEIVTANPFEVMMKVRNAGAIFIGENSSEPLGDYFAGPNHVLPTNGTAKFFSALSVDDFVKKSSIVYYSREALRKIHKDIEQFATSEQLTAHANSIAVRFEDEEQ
;
A
#
# COMPACT_ATOMS: atom_id res chain seq x y z
N MET A 1 10.08 -26.55 0.20
CA MET A 1 10.88 -25.31 -0.07
C MET A 1 12.23 -25.68 -0.65
N ARG A 2 12.86 -24.77 -1.40
CA ARG A 2 14.22 -24.99 -1.97
C ARG A 2 15.30 -24.50 -1.02
N THR A 3 16.19 -25.38 -0.58
CA THR A 3 17.35 -24.99 0.27
C THR A 3 18.53 -24.61 -0.61
N VAL A 4 19.08 -23.41 -0.41
CA VAL A 4 20.16 -22.84 -1.20
C VAL A 4 21.21 -22.23 -0.26
N THR A 5 22.50 -22.52 -0.49
CA THR A 5 23.58 -21.79 0.19
C THR A 5 23.71 -20.41 -0.46
N LEU A 6 23.75 -19.37 0.35
CA LEU A 6 23.90 -17.98 -0.15
C LEU A 6 25.28 -17.82 -0.79
N THR A 7 25.28 -17.15 -1.90
CA THR A 7 26.41 -16.63 -2.65
C THR A 7 25.90 -15.43 -3.45
N LYS A 8 26.82 -14.60 -3.96
CA LYS A 8 26.41 -13.48 -4.84
C LYS A 8 25.61 -13.93 -6.06
N GLU A 9 25.95 -15.10 -6.61
CA GLU A 9 25.26 -15.67 -7.78
C GLU A 9 23.87 -16.18 -7.41
N SER A 10 23.73 -16.97 -6.34
CA SER A 10 22.43 -17.48 -5.91
C SER A 10 21.49 -16.35 -5.48
N THR A 11 21.99 -15.30 -4.84
CA THR A 11 21.18 -14.11 -4.50
C THR A 11 20.65 -13.44 -5.76
N LYS A 12 21.46 -13.29 -6.81
CA LYS A 12 21.03 -12.73 -8.08
C LYS A 12 19.94 -13.57 -8.74
N ASP A 13 20.12 -14.89 -8.80
CA ASP A 13 19.14 -15.81 -9.40
C ASP A 13 17.79 -15.78 -8.66
N ILE A 14 17.82 -15.69 -7.33
CA ILE A 14 16.63 -15.56 -6.50
C ILE A 14 15.92 -14.25 -6.80
N LEU A 15 16.64 -13.13 -6.83
CA LEU A 15 16.06 -11.81 -7.15
C LEU A 15 15.43 -11.81 -8.54
N GLU A 16 16.10 -12.38 -9.55
CA GLU A 16 15.54 -12.51 -10.90
C GLU A 16 14.25 -13.37 -10.91
N ASN A 17 14.22 -14.45 -10.12
CA ASN A 17 13.01 -15.28 -10.00
C ASN A 17 11.86 -14.54 -9.32
N LEU A 18 12.14 -13.82 -8.24
CA LEU A 18 11.14 -13.01 -7.52
C LEU A 18 10.55 -11.91 -8.42
N LEU A 19 11.39 -11.25 -9.22
CA LEU A 19 10.94 -10.19 -10.14
C LEU A 19 10.04 -10.69 -11.27
N LYS A 20 10.03 -11.99 -11.60
CA LYS A 20 9.08 -12.57 -12.58
C LYS A 20 7.63 -12.39 -12.17
N ARG A 21 7.35 -12.20 -10.86
CA ARG A 21 6.02 -11.96 -10.31
C ARG A 21 5.58 -10.49 -10.39
N SER A 22 6.47 -9.60 -10.82
CA SER A 22 6.18 -8.17 -10.88
C SER A 22 5.05 -7.87 -11.88
N PRO A 23 4.08 -7.03 -11.52
CA PRO A 23 3.05 -6.54 -12.45
C PRO A 23 3.62 -5.92 -13.74
N ASN A 24 4.85 -5.45 -13.73
CA ASN A 24 5.52 -4.92 -14.90
C ASN A 24 5.77 -5.98 -16.01
N ASN A 25 5.66 -7.27 -15.69
CA ASN A 25 5.84 -8.38 -16.65
C ASN A 25 4.52 -8.89 -17.23
N TYR A 26 3.39 -8.27 -16.93
CA TYR A 26 2.05 -8.71 -17.36
C TYR A 26 1.49 -7.93 -18.56
N GLY A 27 2.34 -7.50 -19.49
CA GLY A 27 1.96 -6.73 -20.68
C GLY A 27 0.81 -7.30 -21.52
N LYS A 28 0.58 -8.62 -21.46
CA LYS A 28 -0.55 -9.27 -22.13
C LYS A 28 -1.94 -8.82 -21.64
N PHE A 29 -2.03 -8.25 -20.43
CA PHE A 29 -3.28 -7.75 -19.86
C PHE A 29 -3.45 -6.24 -20.04
N GLU A 30 -2.39 -5.51 -20.41
CA GLU A 30 -2.42 -4.04 -20.52
C GLU A 30 -3.45 -3.59 -21.56
N ALA A 31 -3.49 -4.22 -22.73
CA ALA A 31 -4.45 -3.85 -23.79
C ALA A 31 -5.92 -3.98 -23.35
N ALA A 32 -6.25 -5.04 -22.57
CA ALA A 32 -7.60 -5.22 -22.05
C ALA A 32 -7.93 -4.16 -20.97
N VAL A 33 -6.96 -3.81 -20.12
CA VAL A 33 -7.13 -2.75 -19.13
C VAL A 33 -7.31 -1.39 -19.80
N ASP A 34 -6.51 -1.07 -20.81
CA ASP A 34 -6.62 0.18 -21.57
C ASP A 34 -7.98 0.31 -22.26
N GLU A 35 -8.50 -0.78 -22.83
CA GLU A 35 -9.85 -0.80 -23.41
C GLU A 35 -10.91 -0.47 -22.36
N ILE A 36 -10.86 -1.14 -21.19
CA ILE A 36 -11.80 -0.89 -20.09
C ILE A 36 -11.73 0.56 -19.64
N LEU A 37 -10.54 1.08 -19.38
CA LEU A 37 -10.34 2.45 -18.92
C LEU A 37 -10.84 3.48 -19.94
N ASN A 38 -10.55 3.27 -21.24
CA ASN A 38 -11.02 4.15 -22.30
C ASN A 38 -12.55 4.16 -22.41
N LYS A 39 -13.21 3.00 -22.33
CA LYS A 39 -14.67 2.93 -22.32
C LYS A 39 -15.29 3.63 -21.12
N VAL A 40 -14.77 3.40 -19.90
CA VAL A 40 -15.26 4.12 -18.70
C VAL A 40 -15.09 5.63 -18.87
N LYS A 41 -13.95 6.07 -19.43
CA LYS A 41 -13.69 7.50 -19.65
C LYS A 41 -14.66 8.15 -20.64
N THR A 42 -15.11 7.41 -21.66
CA THR A 42 -15.93 7.96 -22.76
C THR A 42 -17.42 7.69 -22.60
N GLU A 43 -17.81 6.61 -21.94
CA GLU A 43 -19.19 6.13 -21.83
C GLU A 43 -19.73 6.21 -20.38
N GLY A 44 -18.89 6.57 -19.40
CA GLY A 44 -19.29 6.79 -18.01
C GLY A 44 -19.98 5.57 -17.38
N ASP A 45 -21.12 5.80 -16.74
CA ASP A 45 -21.92 4.78 -16.07
C ASP A 45 -22.35 3.62 -17.00
N ALA A 46 -22.58 3.88 -18.27
CA ALA A 46 -22.99 2.84 -19.22
C ALA A 46 -21.92 1.74 -19.35
N ALA A 47 -20.65 2.14 -19.48
CA ALA A 47 -19.54 1.19 -19.50
C ALA A 47 -19.38 0.48 -18.14
N LEU A 48 -19.53 1.21 -17.05
CA LEU A 48 -19.41 0.69 -15.70
C LEU A 48 -20.42 -0.42 -15.41
N PHE A 49 -21.69 -0.21 -15.78
CA PHE A 49 -22.75 -1.19 -15.60
C PHE A 49 -22.56 -2.41 -16.52
N ALA A 50 -22.14 -2.18 -17.77
CA ALA A 50 -21.86 -3.27 -18.71
C ALA A 50 -20.75 -4.19 -18.21
N TYR A 51 -19.63 -3.65 -17.75
CA TYR A 51 -18.53 -4.43 -17.21
C TYR A 51 -18.87 -5.13 -15.89
N THR A 52 -19.62 -4.49 -15.00
CA THR A 52 -20.09 -5.15 -13.76
C THR A 52 -21.00 -6.34 -14.07
N LYS A 53 -21.90 -6.21 -15.05
CA LYS A 53 -22.70 -7.34 -15.53
C LYS A 53 -21.83 -8.44 -16.16
N GLU A 54 -20.82 -8.07 -16.94
CA GLU A 54 -19.94 -9.03 -17.61
C GLU A 54 -19.03 -9.77 -16.63
N PHE A 55 -18.37 -9.06 -15.70
CA PHE A 55 -17.34 -9.64 -14.84
C PHE A 55 -17.90 -10.16 -13.51
N ASP A 56 -18.76 -9.40 -12.84
CA ASP A 56 -19.31 -9.75 -11.54
C ASP A 56 -20.62 -10.54 -11.64
N LYS A 57 -21.17 -10.68 -12.88
CA LYS A 57 -22.45 -11.38 -13.15
C LYS A 57 -23.64 -10.78 -12.40
N THR A 58 -23.59 -9.48 -12.17
CA THR A 58 -24.59 -8.72 -11.40
C THR A 58 -25.03 -7.50 -12.20
N GLU A 59 -26.34 -7.27 -12.27
CA GLU A 59 -26.90 -6.07 -12.87
C GLU A 59 -26.98 -4.95 -11.81
N ILE A 60 -26.40 -3.81 -12.15
CA ILE A 60 -26.46 -2.57 -11.37
C ILE A 60 -26.95 -1.43 -12.26
N SER A 61 -27.50 -0.39 -11.63
CA SER A 61 -27.97 0.84 -12.27
C SER A 61 -27.58 2.05 -11.43
N ALA A 62 -27.83 3.24 -11.92
CA ALA A 62 -27.61 4.48 -11.17
C ALA A 62 -28.31 4.48 -9.80
N ASP A 63 -29.50 3.87 -9.70
CA ASP A 63 -30.26 3.79 -8.45
C ASP A 63 -29.73 2.72 -7.47
N THR A 64 -28.99 1.72 -7.97
CA THR A 64 -28.58 0.56 -7.18
C THR A 64 -27.07 0.45 -6.97
N ILE A 65 -26.26 1.24 -7.67
CA ILE A 65 -24.79 1.18 -7.58
C ILE A 65 -24.27 1.63 -6.20
N LYS A 66 -24.91 2.64 -5.59
CA LYS A 66 -24.52 3.13 -4.26
C LYS A 66 -25.15 2.27 -3.17
N VAL A 67 -24.35 1.92 -2.15
CA VAL A 67 -24.83 1.23 -0.96
C VAL A 67 -25.74 2.18 -0.16
N THR A 68 -26.89 1.68 0.27
CA THR A 68 -27.87 2.43 1.05
C THR A 68 -27.66 2.26 2.56
N GLU A 69 -28.22 3.16 3.35
CA GLU A 69 -28.21 3.03 4.82
C GLU A 69 -28.98 1.78 5.29
N GLU A 70 -29.99 1.32 4.51
CA GLU A 70 -30.71 0.08 4.83
C GLU A 70 -29.79 -1.16 4.62
N GLU A 71 -29.00 -1.19 3.54
CA GLU A 71 -28.00 -2.25 3.33
C GLU A 71 -26.94 -2.27 4.44
N ILE A 72 -26.53 -1.09 4.94
CA ILE A 72 -25.64 -0.98 6.10
C ILE A 72 -26.31 -1.58 7.34
N LYS A 73 -27.56 -1.23 7.62
CA LYS A 73 -28.30 -1.77 8.77
C LYS A 73 -28.46 -3.28 8.70
N GLU A 74 -28.86 -3.82 7.53
CA GLU A 74 -28.91 -5.27 7.29
C GLU A 74 -27.55 -5.94 7.54
N ALA A 75 -26.44 -5.27 7.18
CA ALA A 75 -25.10 -5.78 7.42
C ALA A 75 -24.78 -5.91 8.91
N TYR A 76 -25.15 -4.91 9.72
CA TYR A 76 -24.98 -4.99 11.18
C TYR A 76 -25.83 -6.11 11.82
N GLU A 77 -27.02 -6.38 11.28
CA GLU A 77 -27.87 -7.47 11.75
C GLU A 77 -27.32 -8.86 11.36
N ALA A 78 -26.59 -8.93 10.24
CA ALA A 78 -26.05 -10.20 9.71
C ALA A 78 -24.68 -10.58 10.28
N VAL A 79 -23.89 -9.62 10.77
CA VAL A 79 -22.52 -9.86 11.28
C VAL A 79 -22.58 -10.22 12.75
N ASP A 80 -21.79 -11.24 13.15
CA ASP A 80 -21.63 -11.61 14.55
C ASP A 80 -21.18 -10.39 15.39
N PRO A 81 -21.91 -10.02 16.44
CA PRO A 81 -21.52 -8.93 17.34
C PRO A 81 -20.09 -9.07 17.89
N ALA A 82 -19.62 -10.29 18.12
CA ALA A 82 -18.25 -10.53 18.57
C ALA A 82 -17.21 -10.07 17.53
N LEU A 83 -17.49 -10.28 16.22
CA LEU A 83 -16.63 -9.79 15.15
C LEU A 83 -16.67 -8.26 15.07
N ILE A 84 -17.82 -7.63 15.27
CA ILE A 84 -17.93 -6.16 15.30
C ILE A 84 -17.05 -5.59 16.42
N ASP A 85 -17.07 -6.20 17.60
CA ASP A 85 -16.21 -5.78 18.72
C ASP A 85 -14.72 -5.95 18.41
N VAL A 86 -14.33 -7.01 17.70
CA VAL A 86 -12.94 -7.21 17.24
C VAL A 86 -12.55 -6.13 16.24
N ILE A 87 -13.40 -5.80 15.26
CA ILE A 87 -13.18 -4.72 14.29
C ILE A 87 -12.97 -3.38 15.02
N ARG A 88 -13.78 -3.06 16.00
CA ARG A 88 -13.66 -1.83 16.80
C ARG A 88 -12.36 -1.76 17.60
N LYS A 89 -11.93 -2.87 18.19
CA LYS A 89 -10.64 -2.95 18.88
C LYS A 89 -9.46 -2.75 17.95
N ALA A 90 -9.47 -3.41 16.78
CA ALA A 90 -8.45 -3.21 15.75
C ALA A 90 -8.41 -1.75 15.27
N LEU A 91 -9.58 -1.15 15.04
CA LEU A 91 -9.71 0.25 14.64
C LEU A 91 -9.08 1.23 15.64
N VAL A 92 -9.24 0.98 16.96
CA VAL A 92 -8.60 1.79 18.00
C VAL A 92 -7.07 1.73 17.87
N ASN A 93 -6.51 0.54 17.71
CA ASN A 93 -5.06 0.36 17.57
C ASN A 93 -4.52 1.02 16.30
N ILE A 94 -5.18 0.79 15.15
CA ILE A 94 -4.79 1.37 13.87
C ILE A 94 -4.84 2.90 13.93
N ARG A 95 -5.92 3.46 14.48
CA ARG A 95 -6.05 4.91 14.66
C ARG A 95 -4.95 5.48 15.56
N SER A 96 -4.72 4.86 16.72
CA SER A 96 -3.69 5.30 17.67
C SER A 96 -2.28 5.29 17.06
N TYR A 97 -1.99 4.32 16.21
CA TYR A 97 -0.72 4.28 15.48
C TYR A 97 -0.61 5.42 14.47
N HIS A 98 -1.61 5.57 13.61
CA HIS A 98 -1.61 6.57 12.54
C HIS A 98 -1.70 8.02 13.05
N GLU A 99 -2.32 8.27 14.20
CA GLU A 99 -2.34 9.61 14.83
C GLU A 99 -0.93 10.14 15.12
N LYS A 100 0.05 9.28 15.38
CA LYS A 100 1.45 9.66 15.59
C LYS A 100 2.16 10.09 14.31
N GLN A 101 1.60 9.80 13.15
CA GLN A 101 2.16 10.16 11.83
C GLN A 101 1.69 11.54 11.36
N ARG A 102 0.76 12.20 12.07
CA ARG A 102 0.26 13.51 11.67
C ARG A 102 1.38 14.54 11.64
N GLN A 103 1.45 15.27 10.54
CA GLN A 103 2.37 16.39 10.36
C GLN A 103 1.65 17.72 10.50
N ASN A 104 2.33 18.71 11.07
CA ASN A 104 1.83 20.07 11.19
C ASN A 104 2.46 20.98 10.15
N SER A 105 1.70 21.99 9.69
CA SER A 105 2.29 23.13 8.98
C SER A 105 3.28 23.86 9.89
N TRP A 106 4.36 24.40 9.30
CA TRP A 106 5.38 25.12 10.05
C TRP A 106 5.84 26.37 9.29
N PHE A 107 6.32 27.34 10.05
CA PHE A 107 6.89 28.58 9.55
C PHE A 107 8.16 28.92 10.31
N THR A 108 9.15 29.46 9.60
CA THR A 108 10.27 30.18 10.18
C THR A 108 10.05 31.67 9.98
N SER A 109 10.52 32.49 10.90
CA SER A 109 10.45 33.95 10.78
C SER A 109 11.81 34.53 11.10
N GLU A 110 12.34 35.37 10.19
CA GLU A 110 13.60 36.06 10.31
C GLU A 110 13.38 37.51 10.72
N THR A 111 14.36 38.09 11.43
CA THR A 111 14.32 39.52 11.86
C THR A 111 14.30 40.51 10.71
N ASN A 112 14.74 40.09 9.51
CA ASN A 112 14.76 40.88 8.27
C ASN A 112 13.39 40.94 7.56
N GLY A 113 12.33 40.30 8.14
CA GLY A 113 11.01 40.24 7.55
C GLY A 113 10.84 39.19 6.48
N THR A 114 11.67 38.16 6.50
CA THR A 114 11.48 36.94 5.69
C THR A 114 10.71 35.88 6.49
N MET A 115 9.72 35.21 5.88
CA MET A 115 9.05 34.07 6.43
C MET A 115 9.02 32.97 5.38
N LEU A 116 9.53 31.78 5.74
CA LEU A 116 9.44 30.56 4.94
C LEU A 116 8.65 29.54 5.70
N GLY A 117 7.94 28.68 4.98
CA GLY A 117 7.16 27.65 5.65
C GLY A 117 6.70 26.55 4.71
N GLN A 118 6.02 25.59 5.31
CA GLN A 118 5.37 24.52 4.60
C GLN A 118 3.95 24.34 5.14
N LYS A 119 2.97 24.46 4.25
CA LYS A 119 1.57 24.17 4.55
C LYS A 119 1.29 22.70 4.26
N VAL A 120 0.84 21.95 5.25
CA VAL A 120 0.33 20.59 5.13
C VAL A 120 -1.19 20.66 5.00
N THR A 121 -1.73 20.04 3.95
CA THR A 121 -3.16 20.06 3.64
C THR A 121 -3.60 18.65 3.25
N ALA A 122 -4.67 18.12 3.83
CA ALA A 122 -5.26 16.86 3.42
C ALA A 122 -5.73 16.91 1.95
N LEU A 123 -5.79 15.75 1.32
CA LEU A 123 -6.47 15.59 0.04
C LEU A 123 -7.98 15.82 0.24
N GLU A 124 -8.66 16.32 -0.77
CA GLU A 124 -10.09 16.60 -0.70
C GLU A 124 -10.89 15.30 -0.77
N ARG A 125 -10.61 14.45 -1.76
CA ARG A 125 -11.35 13.21 -1.98
C ARG A 125 -10.42 12.05 -2.31
N VAL A 126 -10.64 10.91 -1.64
CA VAL A 126 -9.83 9.69 -1.81
C VAL A 126 -10.72 8.51 -2.17
N GLY A 127 -10.31 7.73 -3.16
CA GLY A 127 -10.90 6.46 -3.54
C GLY A 127 -10.20 5.30 -2.82
N VAL A 128 -10.99 4.45 -2.18
CA VAL A 128 -10.51 3.22 -1.55
C VAL A 128 -11.07 2.03 -2.31
N TYR A 129 -10.19 1.26 -2.95
CA TYR A 129 -10.56 0.01 -3.60
C TYR A 129 -10.42 -1.15 -2.61
N VAL A 130 -11.49 -1.89 -2.42
CA VAL A 130 -11.49 -3.10 -1.58
C VAL A 130 -11.85 -4.30 -2.47
N PRO A 131 -10.96 -5.31 -2.58
CA PRO A 131 -11.26 -6.48 -3.39
C PRO A 131 -12.43 -7.28 -2.81
N GLY A 132 -13.15 -7.94 -3.70
CA GLY A 132 -14.16 -8.94 -3.37
C GLY A 132 -13.76 -10.30 -3.93
N GLY A 133 -14.62 -11.31 -3.77
CA GLY A 133 -14.43 -12.64 -4.35
C GLY A 133 -14.27 -13.73 -3.31
N LYS A 134 -13.20 -14.56 -3.41
CA LYS A 134 -13.03 -15.77 -2.56
C LYS A 134 -12.74 -15.47 -1.09
N ALA A 135 -12.19 -14.31 -0.79
CA ALA A 135 -11.91 -13.87 0.58
C ALA A 135 -12.54 -12.50 0.83
N VAL A 136 -12.83 -12.22 2.08
CA VAL A 136 -13.39 -10.96 2.57
C VAL A 136 -12.31 -10.29 3.38
N TYR A 137 -12.08 -8.99 3.15
CA TYR A 137 -10.97 -8.26 3.74
C TYR A 137 -11.43 -7.03 4.55
N PRO A 138 -12.16 -7.21 5.68
CA PRO A 138 -12.52 -6.10 6.55
C PRO A 138 -11.30 -5.36 7.11
N SER A 139 -10.18 -6.06 7.32
CA SER A 139 -8.91 -5.45 7.74
C SER A 139 -8.38 -4.45 6.70
N SER A 140 -8.42 -4.80 5.40
CA SER A 140 -7.99 -3.88 4.33
C SER A 140 -8.87 -2.64 4.25
N VAL A 141 -10.16 -2.74 4.61
CA VAL A 141 -11.02 -1.56 4.75
C VAL A 141 -10.48 -0.61 5.80
N LEU A 142 -10.18 -1.13 7.01
CA LEU A 142 -9.65 -0.33 8.11
C LEU A 142 -8.30 0.31 7.73
N MET A 143 -7.39 -0.50 7.18
CA MET A 143 -6.02 -0.08 6.85
C MET A 143 -5.96 1.01 5.77
N ASN A 144 -6.94 1.08 4.87
CA ASN A 144 -7.00 2.12 3.85
C ASN A 144 -7.76 3.38 4.31
N ILE A 145 -8.87 3.21 5.07
CA ILE A 145 -9.75 4.33 5.45
C ILE A 145 -9.20 5.08 6.67
N VAL A 146 -8.69 4.37 7.68
CA VAL A 146 -8.29 5.03 8.95
C VAL A 146 -7.18 6.06 8.76
N PRO A 147 -6.07 5.78 8.05
CA PRO A 147 -5.04 6.80 7.83
C PRO A 147 -5.56 8.01 7.02
N ALA A 148 -6.48 7.80 6.06
CA ALA A 148 -7.14 8.89 5.35
C ALA A 148 -7.98 9.77 6.28
N LYS A 149 -8.76 9.18 7.18
CA LYS A 149 -9.52 9.93 8.20
C LYS A 149 -8.61 10.67 9.17
N VAL A 150 -7.51 10.05 9.61
CA VAL A 150 -6.51 10.69 10.49
C VAL A 150 -5.83 11.87 9.79
N ALA A 151 -5.56 11.76 8.49
CA ALA A 151 -5.03 12.85 7.68
C ALA A 151 -6.00 14.05 7.57
N GLY A 152 -7.30 13.82 7.76
CA GLY A 152 -8.35 14.83 7.63
C GLY A 152 -8.90 14.92 6.20
N VAL A 153 -8.90 13.83 5.43
CA VAL A 153 -9.56 13.76 4.11
C VAL A 153 -11.05 14.03 4.27
N ASP A 154 -11.58 14.97 3.48
CA ASP A 154 -12.96 15.42 3.58
C ASP A 154 -13.94 14.34 3.14
N GLN A 155 -13.65 13.62 2.03
CA GLN A 155 -14.53 12.61 1.47
C GLN A 155 -13.77 11.32 1.09
N ILE A 156 -14.22 10.19 1.64
CA ILE A 156 -13.68 8.86 1.34
C ILE A 156 -14.73 8.04 0.59
N VAL A 157 -14.42 7.73 -0.66
CA VAL A 157 -15.25 6.98 -1.60
C VAL A 157 -14.71 5.56 -1.71
N MET A 158 -15.44 4.56 -1.21
CA MET A 158 -15.04 3.17 -1.29
C MET A 158 -15.72 2.48 -2.48
N THR A 159 -14.97 1.68 -3.24
CA THR A 159 -15.50 0.77 -4.26
C THR A 159 -15.15 -0.67 -3.91
N THR A 160 -16.10 -1.57 -4.09
CA THR A 160 -15.94 -3.02 -3.87
C THR A 160 -16.91 -3.78 -4.76
N PRO A 161 -16.51 -4.90 -5.39
CA PRO A 161 -17.41 -5.65 -6.26
C PRO A 161 -18.59 -6.21 -5.47
N PRO A 162 -19.80 -6.19 -6.05
CA PRO A 162 -20.95 -6.87 -5.48
C PRO A 162 -20.82 -8.40 -5.61
N GLY A 163 -21.46 -9.12 -4.70
CA GLY A 163 -21.71 -10.54 -4.87
C GLY A 163 -22.79 -10.82 -5.93
N LYS A 164 -22.98 -12.08 -6.30
CA LYS A 164 -24.00 -12.51 -7.30
C LYS A 164 -25.43 -12.10 -6.95
N ASN A 165 -25.69 -11.80 -5.69
CA ASN A 165 -26.99 -11.30 -5.19
C ASN A 165 -27.11 -9.78 -5.27
N GLY A 166 -26.15 -9.07 -5.85
CA GLY A 166 -26.11 -7.61 -5.94
C GLY A 166 -25.74 -6.89 -4.64
N LYS A 167 -25.40 -7.63 -3.57
CA LYS A 167 -25.05 -7.06 -2.26
C LYS A 167 -23.56 -7.16 -2.00
N VAL A 168 -23.02 -6.21 -1.24
CA VAL A 168 -21.66 -6.26 -0.70
C VAL A 168 -21.63 -7.18 0.51
N ASN A 169 -20.48 -7.80 0.76
CA ASN A 169 -20.32 -8.62 1.96
C ASN A 169 -20.59 -7.82 3.25
N PRO A 170 -21.40 -8.34 4.18
CA PRO A 170 -21.78 -7.61 5.39
C PRO A 170 -20.59 -7.15 6.25
N SER A 171 -19.57 -7.98 6.44
CA SER A 171 -18.38 -7.62 7.25
C SER A 171 -17.59 -6.47 6.63
N THR A 172 -17.54 -6.39 5.27
CA THR A 172 -16.93 -5.28 4.54
C THR A 172 -17.71 -3.98 4.78
N LEU A 173 -19.05 -4.03 4.75
CA LEU A 173 -19.90 -2.86 5.00
C LEU A 173 -19.77 -2.36 6.44
N VAL A 174 -19.80 -3.27 7.41
CA VAL A 174 -19.61 -2.93 8.83
C VAL A 174 -18.25 -2.28 9.03
N ALA A 175 -17.18 -2.86 8.52
CA ALA A 175 -15.83 -2.29 8.62
C ALA A 175 -15.74 -0.90 7.97
N ALA A 176 -16.37 -0.70 6.80
CA ALA A 176 -16.39 0.58 6.11
C ALA A 176 -17.13 1.66 6.91
N LYS A 177 -18.28 1.32 7.50
CA LYS A 177 -19.05 2.24 8.34
C LYS A 177 -18.30 2.59 9.62
N GLU A 178 -17.73 1.60 10.33
CA GLU A 178 -16.93 1.80 11.54
C GLU A 178 -15.66 2.62 11.26
N ALA A 179 -14.99 2.41 10.12
CA ALA A 179 -13.83 3.18 9.72
C ALA A 179 -14.16 4.61 9.26
N GLY A 180 -15.40 4.87 8.82
CA GLY A 180 -15.88 6.18 8.41
C GLY A 180 -15.82 6.43 6.91
N ALA A 181 -16.08 5.44 6.05
CA ALA A 181 -16.35 5.67 4.64
C ALA A 181 -17.57 6.58 4.47
N ASP A 182 -17.48 7.57 3.57
CA ASP A 182 -18.57 8.52 3.33
C ASP A 182 -19.53 7.99 2.26
N GLU A 183 -19.00 7.31 1.25
CA GLU A 183 -19.77 6.69 0.18
C GLU A 183 -19.20 5.33 -0.20
N ILE A 184 -20.07 4.37 -0.50
CA ILE A 184 -19.69 3.01 -0.89
C ILE A 184 -20.41 2.66 -2.18
N TYR A 185 -19.64 2.18 -3.20
CA TYR A 185 -20.17 1.82 -4.50
C TYR A 185 -19.90 0.35 -4.84
N LYS A 186 -20.91 -0.31 -5.39
CA LYS A 186 -20.94 -1.74 -5.75
C LYS A 186 -20.33 -1.97 -7.12
N VAL A 187 -19.02 -1.75 -7.22
CA VAL A 187 -18.25 -1.93 -8.46
C VAL A 187 -16.82 -2.38 -8.15
N GLY A 188 -16.32 -3.33 -8.92
CA GLY A 188 -14.96 -3.89 -8.79
C GLY A 188 -14.13 -3.72 -10.06
N GLY A 189 -12.96 -4.36 -10.08
CA GLY A 189 -12.10 -4.47 -11.26
C GLY A 189 -11.49 -3.17 -11.77
N ALA A 190 -10.94 -3.24 -12.98
CA ALA A 190 -10.31 -2.09 -13.64
C ALA A 190 -11.31 -0.95 -13.92
N GLN A 191 -12.59 -1.28 -14.16
CA GLN A 191 -13.66 -0.30 -14.37
C GLN A 191 -13.92 0.55 -13.12
N ALA A 192 -13.79 0.00 -11.91
CA ALA A 192 -13.89 0.77 -10.67
C ALA A 192 -12.75 1.79 -10.55
N ILE A 193 -11.52 1.37 -10.90
CA ILE A 193 -10.36 2.27 -10.92
C ILE A 193 -10.56 3.39 -11.95
N GLY A 194 -11.07 3.07 -13.14
CA GLY A 194 -11.42 4.06 -14.16
C GLY A 194 -12.48 5.06 -13.67
N ALA A 195 -13.54 4.58 -13.01
CA ALA A 195 -14.59 5.44 -12.45
C ALA A 195 -14.03 6.39 -11.37
N LEU A 196 -13.22 5.90 -10.45
CA LEU A 196 -12.56 6.74 -9.44
C LEU A 196 -11.60 7.76 -10.06
N ALA A 197 -10.88 7.39 -11.12
CA ALA A 197 -9.87 8.24 -11.75
C ALA A 197 -10.47 9.35 -12.62
N TYR A 198 -11.51 9.06 -13.39
CA TYR A 198 -12.09 9.99 -14.35
C TYR A 198 -13.36 10.65 -13.86
N GLY A 199 -14.08 10.01 -12.93
CA GLY A 199 -15.44 10.32 -12.56
C GLY A 199 -16.43 9.73 -13.57
N THR A 200 -17.63 9.42 -13.11
CA THR A 200 -18.82 9.06 -13.92
C THR A 200 -20.02 9.82 -13.40
N GLU A 201 -21.19 9.59 -13.96
CA GLU A 201 -22.42 10.24 -13.49
C GLU A 201 -22.75 9.85 -12.03
N SER A 202 -22.44 8.62 -11.64
CA SER A 202 -22.70 8.09 -10.28
C SER A 202 -21.52 8.22 -9.34
N ILE A 203 -20.29 8.05 -9.82
CA ILE A 203 -19.09 8.00 -8.98
C ILE A 203 -18.24 9.25 -9.18
N PRO A 204 -17.99 10.02 -8.10
CA PRO A 204 -17.19 11.23 -8.20
C PRO A 204 -15.72 10.91 -8.46
N LYS A 205 -15.04 11.76 -9.25
CA LYS A 205 -13.58 11.71 -9.40
C LYS A 205 -12.89 11.94 -8.06
N VAL A 206 -11.78 11.22 -7.83
CA VAL A 206 -10.95 11.33 -6.62
C VAL A 206 -9.56 11.88 -6.93
N ASP A 207 -8.82 12.31 -5.90
CA ASP A 207 -7.46 12.82 -6.02
C ASP A 207 -6.40 11.69 -5.90
N LYS A 208 -6.74 10.65 -5.14
CA LYS A 208 -5.87 9.48 -4.92
C LYS A 208 -6.70 8.21 -4.83
N ILE A 209 -6.17 7.11 -5.38
CA ILE A 209 -6.74 5.76 -5.26
C ILE A 209 -5.79 4.89 -4.46
N VAL A 210 -6.29 4.27 -3.40
CA VAL A 210 -5.56 3.34 -2.55
C VAL A 210 -6.27 1.99 -2.45
N GLY A 211 -5.55 0.98 -2.05
CA GLY A 211 -6.07 -0.37 -1.82
C GLY A 211 -5.51 -1.43 -2.75
N PRO A 212 -5.39 -2.68 -2.23
CA PRO A 212 -4.90 -3.82 -2.99
C PRO A 212 -5.93 -4.31 -4.01
N GLY A 213 -5.48 -5.02 -5.04
CA GLY A 213 -6.34 -5.63 -6.03
C GLY A 213 -5.61 -6.65 -6.88
N ASN A 214 -6.36 -7.36 -7.72
CA ASN A 214 -5.78 -8.30 -8.67
C ASN A 214 -4.97 -7.57 -9.76
N ILE A 215 -4.36 -8.34 -10.67
CA ILE A 215 -3.51 -7.80 -11.73
C ILE A 215 -4.20 -6.72 -12.60
N PHE A 216 -5.50 -6.85 -12.88
CA PHE A 216 -6.24 -5.85 -13.65
C PHE A 216 -6.37 -4.53 -12.90
N VAL A 217 -6.58 -4.59 -11.58
CA VAL A 217 -6.64 -3.42 -10.70
C VAL A 217 -5.25 -2.76 -10.58
N ALA A 218 -4.20 -3.55 -10.41
CA ALA A 218 -2.83 -3.04 -10.33
C ALA A 218 -2.40 -2.33 -11.63
N LEU A 219 -2.70 -2.93 -12.79
CA LEU A 219 -2.43 -2.33 -14.09
C LEU A 219 -3.31 -1.09 -14.35
N ALA A 220 -4.57 -1.10 -13.94
CA ALA A 220 -5.44 0.05 -14.04
C ALA A 220 -4.93 1.23 -13.19
N LYS A 221 -4.51 0.98 -11.95
CA LYS A 221 -3.87 2.00 -11.09
C LYS A 221 -2.62 2.57 -11.75
N LYS A 222 -1.75 1.71 -12.32
CA LYS A 222 -0.57 2.14 -13.09
C LYS A 222 -0.94 3.05 -14.26
N ALA A 223 -1.97 2.68 -15.03
CA ALA A 223 -2.39 3.42 -16.22
C ALA A 223 -3.03 4.78 -15.91
N VAL A 224 -3.71 4.93 -14.78
CA VAL A 224 -4.35 6.20 -14.38
C VAL A 224 -3.44 7.12 -13.58
N TYR A 225 -2.22 6.67 -13.22
CA TYR A 225 -1.25 7.51 -12.52
C TYR A 225 -0.92 8.76 -13.33
N GLY A 226 -1.04 9.93 -12.70
CA GLY A 226 -0.93 11.23 -13.35
C GLY A 226 -2.29 11.90 -13.59
N TYR A 227 -3.38 11.14 -13.80
CA TYR A 227 -4.76 11.66 -13.68
C TYR A 227 -5.19 11.75 -12.22
N VAL A 228 -4.77 10.77 -11.43
CA VAL A 228 -4.92 10.68 -9.97
C VAL A 228 -3.61 10.16 -9.39
N SER A 229 -3.38 10.39 -8.11
CA SER A 229 -2.31 9.69 -7.37
C SER A 229 -2.74 8.27 -7.02
N ILE A 230 -1.77 7.39 -6.75
CA ILE A 230 -2.01 6.03 -6.24
C ILE A 230 -1.14 5.78 -5.01
N ASP A 231 -1.43 4.74 -4.24
CA ASP A 231 -0.55 4.22 -3.18
C ASP A 231 0.71 3.56 -3.78
N SER A 232 0.55 2.37 -4.36
CA SER A 232 1.63 1.62 -4.99
C SER A 232 1.08 0.69 -6.06
N ILE A 233 1.98 0.09 -6.84
CA ILE A 233 1.65 -1.00 -7.76
C ILE A 233 1.97 -2.30 -7.03
N ALA A 234 0.97 -2.84 -6.32
CA ALA A 234 1.13 -4.04 -5.52
C ALA A 234 1.32 -5.29 -6.40
N GLY A 235 2.27 -6.11 -6.02
CA GLY A 235 2.45 -7.48 -6.50
C GLY A 235 1.92 -8.50 -5.50
N PRO A 236 2.24 -9.79 -5.72
CA PRO A 236 1.93 -10.86 -4.78
C PRO A 236 2.63 -10.67 -3.44
N SER A 237 2.00 -11.15 -2.38
CA SER A 237 2.48 -11.03 -1.00
C SER A 237 3.81 -11.74 -0.73
N GLU A 238 4.56 -11.25 0.23
CA GLU A 238 5.93 -11.68 0.53
C GLU A 238 6.21 -11.70 2.02
N ILE A 239 6.83 -12.79 2.49
CA ILE A 239 7.43 -12.84 3.83
C ILE A 239 8.90 -13.27 3.72
N LEU A 240 9.75 -12.62 4.51
CA LEU A 240 11.11 -13.04 4.79
C LEU A 240 11.29 -13.15 6.29
N VAL A 241 11.67 -14.32 6.76
CA VAL A 241 12.05 -14.56 8.15
C VAL A 241 13.56 -14.65 8.23
N LEU A 242 14.18 -13.77 8.98
CA LEU A 242 15.61 -13.80 9.32
C LEU A 242 15.77 -14.38 10.72
N ALA A 243 16.27 -15.60 10.82
CA ALA A 243 16.31 -16.34 12.09
C ALA A 243 17.67 -17.02 12.32
N ASP A 244 18.08 -17.10 13.58
CA ASP A 244 19.20 -17.93 14.02
C ASP A 244 18.70 -19.23 14.70
N GLU A 245 19.62 -20.04 15.23
CA GLU A 245 19.32 -21.32 15.88
C GLU A 245 18.55 -21.19 17.21
N THR A 246 18.40 -19.97 17.76
CA THR A 246 17.64 -19.73 18.99
C THR A 246 16.15 -19.63 18.76
N ALA A 247 15.72 -19.42 17.51
CA ALA A 247 14.33 -19.33 17.13
C ALA A 247 13.59 -20.66 17.25
N ASN A 248 12.27 -20.61 17.45
CA ASN A 248 11.43 -21.81 17.42
C ASN A 248 11.11 -22.21 15.98
N PRO A 249 11.58 -23.37 15.48
CA PRO A 249 11.39 -23.77 14.09
C PRO A 249 9.90 -23.93 13.71
N ARG A 250 9.07 -24.30 14.69
CA ARG A 250 7.63 -24.46 14.46
C ARG A 250 6.91 -23.13 14.26
N TYR A 251 7.33 -22.05 14.99
CA TYR A 251 6.78 -20.69 14.82
C TYR A 251 7.18 -20.16 13.45
N VAL A 252 8.46 -20.21 13.12
CA VAL A 252 8.98 -19.76 11.82
C VAL A 252 8.29 -20.50 10.65
N ALA A 253 8.06 -21.79 10.77
CA ALA A 253 7.32 -22.55 9.74
C ALA A 253 5.87 -22.06 9.60
N ALA A 254 5.19 -21.77 10.72
CA ALA A 254 3.83 -21.24 10.70
C ALA A 254 3.77 -19.85 10.04
N ASP A 255 4.72 -18.97 10.36
CA ASP A 255 4.79 -17.61 9.83
C ASP A 255 5.10 -17.61 8.31
N LEU A 256 5.99 -18.47 7.84
CA LEU A 256 6.21 -18.66 6.39
C LEU A 256 4.94 -19.11 5.64
N LEU A 257 4.12 -19.94 6.28
CA LEU A 257 2.91 -20.51 5.68
C LEU A 257 1.72 -19.56 5.75
N SER A 258 1.67 -18.61 6.71
CA SER A 258 0.64 -17.57 6.77
C SER A 258 0.65 -16.74 5.48
N GLN A 259 1.83 -16.47 4.94
CA GLN A 259 1.97 -15.74 3.69
C GLN A 259 1.78 -16.62 2.46
N ALA A 260 2.32 -17.85 2.47
CA ALA A 260 2.21 -18.76 1.34
C ALA A 260 0.75 -19.15 1.00
N GLU A 261 -0.18 -19.06 1.95
CA GLU A 261 -1.60 -19.36 1.71
C GLU A 261 -2.36 -18.25 0.98
N HIS A 262 -1.81 -17.04 0.85
CA HIS A 262 -2.49 -15.91 0.22
C HIS A 262 -2.72 -16.13 -1.28
N ASP A 263 -1.67 -16.55 -2.02
CA ASP A 263 -1.72 -16.75 -3.47
C ASP A 263 -0.63 -17.73 -3.94
N GLU A 264 -0.84 -18.37 -5.09
CA GLU A 264 0.14 -19.25 -5.73
C GLU A 264 1.46 -18.56 -6.11
N LEU A 265 1.43 -17.22 -6.22
CA LEU A 265 2.57 -16.36 -6.51
C LEU A 265 3.20 -15.73 -5.24
N ALA A 266 2.65 -15.96 -4.06
CA ALA A 266 3.24 -15.48 -2.82
C ALA A 266 4.63 -16.07 -2.61
N SER A 267 5.52 -15.34 -1.92
CA SER A 267 6.85 -15.85 -1.58
C SER A 267 7.05 -15.97 -0.08
N ALA A 268 7.69 -17.07 0.33
CA ALA A 268 8.04 -17.35 1.70
C ALA A 268 9.53 -17.72 1.77
N ILE A 269 10.33 -16.87 2.43
CA ILE A 269 11.79 -16.98 2.45
C ILE A 269 12.27 -17.04 3.88
N LEU A 270 13.00 -18.09 4.23
CA LEU A 270 13.82 -18.15 5.45
C LEU A 270 15.26 -17.82 5.10
N ILE A 271 15.91 -16.95 5.86
CA ILE A 271 17.36 -16.78 5.85
C ILE A 271 17.89 -17.14 7.23
N THR A 272 18.88 -18.05 7.29
CA THR A 272 19.48 -18.49 8.55
C THR A 272 20.93 -18.86 8.36
N THR A 273 21.72 -18.80 9.44
CA THR A 273 23.12 -19.26 9.46
C THR A 273 23.23 -20.74 9.85
N SER A 274 22.16 -21.36 10.34
CA SER A 274 22.14 -22.74 10.85
C SER A 274 21.49 -23.72 9.90
N LYS A 275 22.27 -24.65 9.35
CA LYS A 275 21.76 -25.75 8.51
C LYS A 275 20.84 -26.70 9.28
N GLU A 276 21.13 -26.91 10.58
CA GLU A 276 20.30 -27.76 11.44
C GLU A 276 18.93 -27.12 11.69
N PHE A 277 18.90 -25.83 11.98
CA PHE A 277 17.68 -25.06 12.15
C PHE A 277 16.85 -25.08 10.86
N ALA A 278 17.48 -24.82 9.72
CA ALA A 278 16.84 -24.89 8.40
C ALA A 278 16.14 -26.23 8.13
N ALA A 279 16.80 -27.34 8.48
CA ALA A 279 16.22 -28.69 8.33
C ALA A 279 14.97 -28.87 9.22
N LYS A 280 15.01 -28.40 10.47
CA LYS A 280 13.86 -28.46 11.40
C LYS A 280 12.68 -27.61 10.89
N VAL A 281 12.94 -26.41 10.39
CA VAL A 281 11.89 -25.58 9.80
C VAL A 281 11.27 -26.25 8.57
N SER A 282 12.08 -26.85 7.71
CA SER A 282 11.57 -27.59 6.53
C SER A 282 10.65 -28.75 6.93
N GLU A 283 11.01 -29.52 7.97
CA GLU A 283 10.20 -30.60 8.49
C GLU A 283 8.85 -30.10 9.06
N GLU A 284 8.86 -29.00 9.82
CA GLU A 284 7.64 -28.38 10.34
C GLU A 284 6.73 -27.85 9.22
N VAL A 285 7.30 -27.21 8.18
CA VAL A 285 6.56 -26.79 6.98
C VAL A 285 5.85 -27.97 6.33
N ASP A 286 6.57 -29.06 6.08
CA ASP A 286 5.99 -30.28 5.49
C ASP A 286 4.90 -30.89 6.37
N GLY A 287 5.04 -30.76 7.69
CA GLY A 287 4.04 -31.17 8.67
C GLY A 287 2.75 -30.34 8.57
N PHE A 288 2.85 -29.03 8.56
CA PHE A 288 1.72 -28.11 8.47
C PHE A 288 0.99 -28.19 7.13
N VAL A 289 1.68 -28.29 6.01
CA VAL A 289 1.06 -28.38 4.67
C VAL A 289 0.08 -29.55 4.57
N LYS A 290 0.31 -30.65 5.31
CA LYS A 290 -0.59 -31.82 5.30
C LYS A 290 -1.96 -31.53 5.93
N VAL A 291 -2.04 -30.57 6.86
CA VAL A 291 -3.25 -30.33 7.67
C VAL A 291 -3.95 -29.00 7.34
N LEU A 292 -3.27 -28.05 6.70
CA LEU A 292 -3.84 -26.75 6.36
C LEU A 292 -4.87 -26.87 5.22
N SER A 293 -5.92 -26.05 5.30
CA SER A 293 -7.05 -26.11 4.36
C SER A 293 -6.70 -25.65 2.94
N ARG A 294 -5.76 -24.70 2.79
CA ARG A 294 -5.35 -24.14 1.49
C ARG A 294 -4.07 -24.77 0.93
N LYS A 295 -3.82 -26.03 1.27
CA LYS A 295 -2.58 -26.77 0.96
C LYS A 295 -2.16 -26.72 -0.51
N GLU A 296 -3.08 -26.70 -1.47
CA GLU A 296 -2.76 -26.65 -2.90
C GLU A 296 -2.16 -25.29 -3.32
N ILE A 297 -2.67 -24.21 -2.77
CA ILE A 297 -2.15 -22.84 -2.98
C ILE A 297 -0.78 -22.73 -2.32
N ILE A 298 -0.68 -23.13 -1.05
CA ILE A 298 0.56 -23.16 -0.28
C ILE A 298 1.64 -23.94 -1.03
N GLN A 299 1.34 -25.15 -1.48
CA GLN A 299 2.31 -25.99 -2.18
C GLN A 299 2.85 -25.32 -3.44
N LYS A 300 2.00 -24.71 -4.27
CA LYS A 300 2.41 -23.99 -5.48
C LYS A 300 3.28 -22.77 -5.16
N SER A 301 2.91 -22.02 -4.13
CA SER A 301 3.71 -20.88 -3.64
C SER A 301 5.12 -21.34 -3.23
N LEU A 302 5.19 -22.38 -2.39
CA LEU A 302 6.46 -22.93 -1.91
C LEU A 302 7.33 -23.54 -3.01
N ASP A 303 6.71 -24.24 -3.98
CA ASP A 303 7.42 -24.86 -5.11
C ASP A 303 8.05 -23.82 -6.02
N ASN A 304 7.37 -22.69 -6.23
CA ASN A 304 7.80 -21.65 -7.14
C ASN A 304 8.69 -20.59 -6.46
N PHE A 305 8.32 -20.14 -5.25
CA PHE A 305 8.86 -18.97 -4.58
C PHE A 305 9.19 -19.19 -3.10
N GLY A 306 9.20 -20.46 -2.63
CA GLY A 306 9.62 -20.82 -1.28
C GLY A 306 11.11 -21.15 -1.23
N TYR A 307 11.87 -20.42 -0.38
CA TYR A 307 13.31 -20.62 -0.23
C TYR A 307 13.72 -20.74 1.24
N ILE A 308 14.73 -21.56 1.47
CA ILE A 308 15.54 -21.58 2.70
C ILE A 308 16.96 -21.25 2.29
N LEU A 309 17.46 -20.09 2.73
CA LEU A 309 18.75 -19.55 2.38
C LEU A 309 19.72 -19.73 3.55
N ILE A 310 20.83 -20.41 3.30
CA ILE A 310 21.85 -20.63 4.30
C ILE A 310 22.98 -19.62 4.09
N ALA A 311 23.13 -18.67 4.99
CA ALA A 311 24.20 -17.69 5.02
C ALA A 311 25.45 -18.22 5.77
N GLU A 312 26.61 -17.71 5.44
CA GLU A 312 27.85 -17.99 6.15
C GLU A 312 27.83 -17.36 7.55
N ASP A 313 27.33 -16.13 7.64
CA ASP A 313 27.16 -15.38 8.88
C ASP A 313 25.96 -14.46 8.84
N MET A 314 25.68 -13.75 9.94
CA MET A 314 24.53 -12.85 10.06
C MET A 314 24.67 -11.58 9.20
N ASP A 315 25.87 -11.11 8.92
CA ASP A 315 26.07 -9.93 8.07
C ASP A 315 25.73 -10.27 6.60
N GLU A 316 26.12 -11.43 6.08
CA GLU A 316 25.69 -11.93 4.78
C GLU A 316 24.16 -12.13 4.72
N ALA A 317 23.59 -12.69 5.81
CA ALA A 317 22.14 -12.86 5.91
C ALA A 317 21.37 -11.51 5.81
N ILE A 318 21.86 -10.48 6.49
CA ILE A 318 21.29 -9.12 6.47
C ILE A 318 21.47 -8.46 5.10
N GLU A 319 22.63 -8.64 4.45
CA GLU A 319 22.86 -8.14 3.08
C GLU A 319 21.86 -8.74 2.10
N ALA A 320 21.63 -10.05 2.16
CA ALA A 320 20.67 -10.74 1.33
C ALA A 320 19.23 -10.28 1.62
N ALA A 321 18.86 -10.12 2.89
CA ALA A 321 17.55 -9.60 3.30
C ALA A 321 17.31 -8.17 2.76
N ASN A 322 18.31 -7.28 2.88
CA ASN A 322 18.25 -5.93 2.32
C ASN A 322 18.18 -5.92 0.77
N ALA A 323 18.83 -6.89 0.12
CA ALA A 323 18.78 -7.02 -1.34
C ALA A 323 17.39 -7.49 -1.82
N ILE A 324 16.75 -8.41 -1.10
CA ILE A 324 15.39 -8.90 -1.36
C ILE A 324 14.38 -7.79 -1.10
N ALA A 325 14.50 -7.05 0.00
CA ALA A 325 13.62 -5.95 0.39
C ALA A 325 12.12 -6.40 0.42
N SER A 326 11.85 -7.42 1.23
CA SER A 326 10.55 -8.08 1.32
C SER A 326 9.47 -7.15 1.88
N GLU A 327 8.23 -7.45 1.55
CA GLU A 327 7.02 -6.82 2.10
C GLU A 327 6.98 -6.94 3.63
N HIS A 328 6.98 -8.17 4.14
CA HIS A 328 7.06 -8.47 5.57
C HIS A 328 8.45 -9.03 5.89
N MET A 329 9.07 -8.53 6.95
CA MET A 329 10.33 -9.04 7.46
C MET A 329 10.22 -9.34 8.94
N GLU A 330 10.37 -10.60 9.31
CA GLU A 330 10.47 -11.03 10.71
C GLU A 330 11.92 -11.24 11.08
N ILE A 331 12.32 -10.75 12.25
CA ILE A 331 13.67 -10.90 12.82
C ILE A 331 13.56 -11.70 14.11
N VAL A 332 13.90 -12.99 14.03
CA VAL A 332 13.75 -13.95 15.13
C VAL A 332 15.13 -14.50 15.47
N THR A 333 15.94 -13.68 16.12
CA THR A 333 17.33 -13.97 16.50
C THR A 333 17.54 -13.71 17.99
N ALA A 334 18.66 -14.18 18.53
CA ALA A 334 19.04 -13.92 19.94
C ALA A 334 19.11 -12.41 20.26
N ASN A 335 19.51 -11.57 19.28
CA ASN A 335 19.63 -10.12 19.44
C ASN A 335 18.88 -9.36 18.33
N PRO A 336 17.53 -9.45 18.27
CA PRO A 336 16.78 -8.97 17.12
C PRO A 336 16.85 -7.45 16.94
N PHE A 337 17.00 -6.66 18.00
CA PHE A 337 17.15 -5.21 17.92
C PHE A 337 18.47 -4.77 17.29
N GLU A 338 19.58 -5.51 17.52
CA GLU A 338 20.85 -5.25 16.85
C GLU A 338 20.76 -5.51 15.35
N VAL A 339 20.11 -6.63 14.98
CA VAL A 339 19.88 -7.00 13.58
C VAL A 339 18.99 -5.96 12.90
N MET A 340 17.91 -5.53 13.56
CA MET A 340 17.01 -4.50 13.03
C MET A 340 17.73 -3.21 12.64
N MET A 341 18.72 -2.77 13.42
CA MET A 341 19.47 -1.54 13.14
C MET A 341 20.31 -1.61 11.85
N LYS A 342 20.57 -2.80 11.34
CA LYS A 342 21.30 -3.04 10.07
C LYS A 342 20.35 -3.28 8.89
N VAL A 343 19.04 -3.54 9.15
CA VAL A 343 18.03 -3.68 8.12
C VAL A 343 17.65 -2.32 7.58
N ARG A 344 17.68 -2.16 6.26
CA ARG A 344 17.39 -0.90 5.56
C ARG A 344 16.13 -0.97 4.71
N ASN A 345 15.80 -2.14 4.21
CA ASN A 345 14.78 -2.33 3.18
C ASN A 345 13.80 -3.42 3.60
N ALA A 346 12.67 -3.03 4.13
CA ALA A 346 11.51 -3.87 4.42
C ALA A 346 10.24 -3.03 4.39
N GLY A 347 9.12 -3.61 4.00
CA GLY A 347 7.82 -2.94 4.07
C GLY A 347 7.37 -2.78 5.53
N ALA A 348 7.42 -3.85 6.30
CA ALA A 348 7.23 -3.86 7.77
C ALA A 348 8.27 -4.77 8.43
N ILE A 349 8.69 -4.42 9.66
CA ILE A 349 9.66 -5.20 10.44
C ILE A 349 8.99 -5.68 11.72
N PHE A 350 9.01 -7.00 11.93
CA PHE A 350 8.47 -7.70 13.08
C PHE A 350 9.64 -8.23 13.94
N ILE A 351 9.64 -7.96 15.23
CA ILE A 351 10.81 -8.18 16.08
C ILE A 351 10.50 -9.20 17.16
N GLY A 352 11.23 -10.31 17.14
CA GLY A 352 11.14 -11.39 18.11
C GLY A 352 10.00 -12.38 17.83
N GLU A 353 10.03 -13.51 18.51
CA GLU A 353 9.18 -14.68 18.25
C GLU A 353 7.68 -14.49 18.50
N ASN A 354 7.28 -13.42 19.20
CA ASN A 354 5.89 -13.13 19.51
C ASN A 354 5.28 -12.05 18.58
N SER A 355 6.01 -11.63 17.57
CA SER A 355 5.62 -10.58 16.62
C SER A 355 5.48 -11.16 15.22
N SER A 356 4.50 -12.04 15.03
CA SER A 356 4.22 -12.64 13.73
C SER A 356 3.47 -11.69 12.78
N GLU A 357 3.59 -11.95 11.48
CA GLU A 357 2.92 -11.16 10.43
C GLU A 357 1.41 -10.99 10.66
N PRO A 358 0.60 -12.04 11.02
CA PRO A 358 -0.83 -11.86 11.25
C PRO A 358 -1.16 -10.88 12.39
N LEU A 359 -0.27 -10.71 13.37
CA LEU A 359 -0.44 -9.68 14.39
C LEU A 359 -0.45 -8.27 13.77
N GLY A 360 0.47 -8.00 12.85
CA GLY A 360 0.54 -6.74 12.10
C GLY A 360 -0.67 -6.55 11.21
N ASP A 361 -1.03 -7.57 10.46
CA ASP A 361 -2.09 -7.51 9.47
C ASP A 361 -3.46 -7.21 10.06
N TYR A 362 -3.72 -7.68 11.27
CA TYR A 362 -5.05 -7.58 11.85
C TYR A 362 -5.18 -6.64 13.06
N PHE A 363 -4.13 -6.50 13.88
CA PHE A 363 -4.39 -5.96 15.22
C PHE A 363 -3.34 -4.99 15.81
N ALA A 364 -2.08 -5.06 15.42
CA ALA A 364 -1.01 -4.27 16.03
C ALA A 364 -1.16 -2.75 15.81
N GLY A 365 -1.70 -2.35 14.66
CA GLY A 365 -1.92 -0.95 14.32
C GLY A 365 -1.14 -0.40 13.14
N PRO A 366 0.14 -0.78 12.89
CA PRO A 366 0.82 -0.46 11.65
C PRO A 366 0.04 -0.91 10.42
N ASN A 367 0.24 -0.22 9.29
CA ASN A 367 -0.50 -0.49 8.07
C ASN A 367 0.03 -1.75 7.36
N HIS A 368 -0.88 -2.58 6.86
CA HIS A 368 -0.55 -3.77 6.09
C HIS A 368 -0.56 -3.56 4.55
N VAL A 369 -0.87 -2.35 4.08
CA VAL A 369 -0.69 -2.00 2.67
C VAL A 369 0.77 -1.63 2.47
N LEU A 370 1.55 -2.60 2.06
CA LEU A 370 3.00 -2.58 2.08
C LEU A 370 3.59 -2.62 0.66
N PRO A 371 4.81 -2.12 0.46
CA PRO A 371 5.52 -2.26 -0.80
C PRO A 371 5.97 -3.70 -1.03
N THR A 372 5.75 -4.23 -2.23
CA THR A 372 6.09 -5.59 -2.65
C THR A 372 7.14 -5.59 -3.77
N ASN A 373 7.64 -6.76 -4.17
CA ASN A 373 8.57 -6.93 -5.30
C ASN A 373 9.85 -6.09 -5.19
N GLY A 374 10.40 -6.00 -3.98
CA GLY A 374 11.63 -5.26 -3.72
C GLY A 374 11.47 -3.73 -3.74
N THR A 375 10.25 -3.22 -3.85
CA THR A 375 9.98 -1.77 -3.88
C THR A 375 10.12 -1.11 -2.50
N ALA A 376 10.24 -1.89 -1.42
CA ALA A 376 10.60 -1.40 -0.08
C ALA A 376 11.95 -0.65 -0.04
N LYS A 377 12.73 -0.70 -1.13
CA LYS A 377 13.95 0.12 -1.32
C LYS A 377 13.64 1.61 -1.50
N PHE A 378 12.41 1.96 -1.91
CA PHE A 378 12.03 3.36 -2.23
C PHE A 378 10.57 3.70 -1.94
N PHE A 379 9.73 2.72 -1.60
CA PHE A 379 8.37 2.92 -1.10
C PHE A 379 8.26 2.54 0.38
N SER A 380 7.26 3.11 1.04
CA SER A 380 6.90 2.84 2.43
C SER A 380 5.50 2.19 2.52
N ALA A 381 5.16 1.68 3.71
CA ALA A 381 3.79 1.32 4.04
C ALA A 381 2.86 2.52 3.87
N LEU A 382 1.60 2.27 3.52
CA LEU A 382 0.57 3.30 3.46
C LEU A 382 0.45 4.01 4.81
N SER A 383 0.49 5.33 4.78
CA SER A 383 0.58 6.17 5.96
C SER A 383 -0.28 7.43 5.83
N VAL A 384 -0.33 8.24 6.88
CA VAL A 384 -0.99 9.56 6.84
C VAL A 384 -0.37 10.49 5.79
N ASP A 385 0.94 10.35 5.52
CA ASP A 385 1.63 11.14 4.51
C ASP A 385 1.09 10.93 3.09
N ASP A 386 0.52 9.77 2.82
CA ASP A 386 -0.10 9.45 1.52
C ASP A 386 -1.36 10.26 1.23
N PHE A 387 -1.98 10.80 2.26
CA PHE A 387 -3.26 11.50 2.20
C PHE A 387 -3.14 13.01 2.42
N VAL A 388 -1.92 13.54 2.45
CA VAL A 388 -1.65 14.97 2.55
C VAL A 388 -0.77 15.45 1.41
N LYS A 389 -0.86 16.74 1.11
CA LYS A 389 0.05 17.44 0.20
C LYS A 389 0.72 18.59 0.93
N LYS A 390 1.93 18.94 0.50
CA LYS A 390 2.76 19.97 1.10
C LYS A 390 3.02 21.09 0.10
N SER A 391 2.69 22.33 0.49
CA SER A 391 2.93 23.51 -0.33
C SER A 391 3.95 24.41 0.36
N SER A 392 4.95 24.88 -0.38
CA SER A 392 5.91 25.83 0.12
C SER A 392 5.25 27.20 0.27
N ILE A 393 5.57 27.89 1.36
CA ILE A 393 5.14 29.27 1.62
C ILE A 393 6.38 30.14 1.63
N VAL A 394 6.36 31.19 0.82
CA VAL A 394 7.45 32.16 0.69
C VAL A 394 6.88 33.56 0.86
N TYR A 395 7.37 34.26 1.86
CA TYR A 395 7.11 35.68 2.08
C TYR A 395 8.42 36.45 2.30
N TYR A 396 8.57 37.53 1.57
CA TYR A 396 9.69 38.49 1.73
C TYR A 396 9.15 39.89 1.91
N SER A 397 9.68 40.61 2.89
CA SER A 397 9.48 42.06 2.95
C SER A 397 10.22 42.75 1.79
N ARG A 398 9.79 43.96 1.41
CA ARG A 398 10.50 44.76 0.38
C ARG A 398 11.98 44.95 0.76
N GLU A 399 12.27 45.21 2.04
CA GLU A 399 13.64 45.40 2.53
C GLU A 399 14.48 44.12 2.42
N ALA A 400 13.90 42.95 2.75
CA ALA A 400 14.60 41.68 2.60
C ALA A 400 14.89 41.37 1.13
N LEU A 401 13.91 41.60 0.23
CA LEU A 401 14.08 41.36 -1.21
C LEU A 401 15.12 42.32 -1.81
N ARG A 402 15.17 43.58 -1.36
CA ARG A 402 16.15 44.58 -1.81
C ARG A 402 17.60 44.13 -1.64
N LYS A 403 17.87 43.33 -0.61
CA LYS A 403 19.23 42.83 -0.34
C LYS A 403 19.71 41.77 -1.33
N ILE A 404 18.81 41.11 -2.04
CA ILE A 404 19.12 39.96 -2.89
C ILE A 404 18.61 40.10 -4.32
N HIS A 405 17.90 41.15 -4.67
CA HIS A 405 17.22 41.25 -5.97
C HIS A 405 18.21 41.21 -7.15
N LYS A 406 19.38 41.82 -7.03
CA LYS A 406 20.40 41.80 -8.10
C LYS A 406 20.98 40.39 -8.31
N ASP A 407 21.13 39.61 -7.26
CA ASP A 407 21.60 38.23 -7.36
C ASP A 407 20.58 37.37 -8.10
N ILE A 408 19.28 37.57 -7.81
CA ILE A 408 18.19 36.87 -8.50
C ILE A 408 18.15 37.27 -10.00
N GLU A 409 18.25 38.57 -10.32
CA GLU A 409 18.29 39.06 -11.70
C GLU A 409 19.48 38.48 -12.46
N GLN A 410 20.67 38.45 -11.86
CA GLN A 410 21.87 37.86 -12.44
C GLN A 410 21.71 36.36 -12.70
N PHE A 411 21.15 35.63 -11.74
CA PHE A 411 20.95 34.20 -11.86
C PHE A 411 19.95 33.87 -12.98
N ALA A 412 18.80 34.55 -13.00
CA ALA A 412 17.80 34.37 -14.06
C ALA A 412 18.35 34.75 -15.44
N THR A 413 19.19 35.80 -15.53
CA THR A 413 19.83 36.19 -16.79
C THR A 413 20.84 35.15 -17.26
N SER A 414 21.58 34.51 -16.37
CA SER A 414 22.52 33.45 -16.71
C SER A 414 21.82 32.22 -17.33
N GLU A 415 20.55 32.01 -16.98
CA GLU A 415 19.68 30.98 -17.57
C GLU A 415 18.93 31.46 -18.83
N GLN A 416 19.19 32.69 -19.28
CA GLN A 416 18.50 33.33 -20.41
C GLN A 416 17.00 33.58 -20.17
N LEU A 417 16.58 33.61 -18.90
CA LEU A 417 15.20 33.84 -18.48
C LEU A 417 14.95 35.31 -18.17
N THR A 418 14.95 36.16 -19.20
CA THR A 418 14.84 37.60 -19.05
C THR A 418 13.53 38.06 -18.41
N ALA A 419 12.42 37.34 -18.63
CA ALA A 419 11.15 37.65 -17.97
C ALA A 419 11.20 37.37 -16.44
N HIS A 420 11.96 36.36 -16.00
CA HIS A 420 12.20 36.11 -14.59
C HIS A 420 13.03 37.24 -13.97
N ALA A 421 14.13 37.67 -14.61
CA ALA A 421 14.93 38.79 -14.17
C ALA A 421 14.09 40.08 -14.09
N ASN A 422 13.31 40.35 -15.16
CA ASN A 422 12.42 41.53 -15.18
C ASN A 422 11.37 41.51 -14.08
N SER A 423 10.81 40.33 -13.75
CA SER A 423 9.83 40.19 -12.66
C SER A 423 10.37 40.70 -11.32
N ILE A 424 11.68 40.60 -11.08
CA ILE A 424 12.33 41.13 -9.89
C ILE A 424 12.68 42.63 -10.05
N ALA A 425 13.28 43.01 -11.19
CA ALA A 425 13.77 44.35 -11.47
C ALA A 425 12.65 45.41 -11.34
N VAL A 426 11.46 45.15 -11.90
CA VAL A 426 10.32 46.10 -11.88
C VAL A 426 9.85 46.45 -10.46
N ARG A 427 10.21 45.70 -9.45
CA ARG A 427 9.86 45.95 -8.04
C ARG A 427 10.73 47.08 -7.43
N PHE A 428 11.81 47.48 -8.12
CA PHE A 428 12.79 48.46 -7.66
C PHE A 428 13.10 49.52 -8.71
N GLU A 429 12.42 49.55 -9.87
CA GLU A 429 12.66 50.53 -10.93
C GLU A 429 12.47 51.98 -10.50
N ASP A 430 11.59 52.24 -9.53
CA ASP A 430 11.37 53.59 -8.96
C ASP A 430 12.53 54.06 -8.08
N GLU A 431 13.42 53.18 -7.67
CA GLU A 431 14.58 53.46 -6.82
C GLU A 431 15.86 53.70 -7.63
N GLU A 432 15.87 53.31 -8.91
CA GLU A 432 16.98 53.47 -9.84
C GLU A 432 16.84 54.77 -10.70
N GLN A 433 15.73 55.53 -10.54
CA GLN A 433 15.51 56.85 -11.11
C GLN A 433 15.92 57.94 -10.10
#